data_a09dddec0e0160dc2a668471471c051f
#
_entry.id   a09dddec0e0160dc2a668471471c051f
#
_cell.length_a   1.000
_cell.length_b   1.000
_cell.length_c   1.000
_cell.angle_alpha   90.00
_cell.angle_beta   90.00
_cell.angle_gamma   90.00
#
_symmetry.space_group_name_H-M   'P 1'
#
loop_
_entity.id
_entity.type
_entity.pdbx_description
1 polymer ?
#
loop_
_entity_poly.entity_id
_entity_poly.type
_entity_poly.pdbx_seq_one_letter_code
_entity_poly.pdbx_strand_id
1 'polypeptide(L)'
;MISRPLIPINTHTTSAPGAAADEIARRDKIIDVLMNRIEQDIGQQASDYSFFQTAILLDTKVRERTARLDEAMVALKQTNAALELEKQAVEAAQARLFAAFSNSSDGFALFDADDRLSMANQQFLEIWQAAGSPANQLEGETFEALISQLQDAAPGSDWPSRWQSLHRGVRSGEAATIELHVRDDLWIRLSERPAGDGSIVGTYADISEIKQRETQRRERELAEQAALLQTTLDNLPQGVVVFDADDRLLVWNNRLLAMLDLPDGELVQRMPRRSLSKVLAPLPPTQEIQDQSEWIMVDGRTLSIRYATMPGGGSLMTLTDITL
;
A
#
# COMPACT_ATOMS: atom_id res chain seq x y z
N MET A 1 107.23 -8.40 60.63
CA MET A 1 108.37 -9.16 61.33
C MET A 1 108.66 -10.36 60.42
N ILE A 2 109.95 -10.37 59.99
CA ILE A 2 110.74 -11.57 59.76
C ILE A 2 110.50 -12.23 58.42
N SER A 3 111.35 -12.39 57.55
CA SER A 3 112.74 -12.22 57.25
C SER A 3 113.03 -12.96 55.93
N ARG A 4 113.82 -12.35 55.14
CA ARG A 4 114.44 -13.01 53.96
C ARG A 4 115.28 -14.20 54.36
N PRO A 5 115.58 -15.08 53.41
CA PRO A 5 116.98 -15.03 52.97
C PRO A 5 117.10 -15.05 51.42
N LEU A 6 118.16 -14.40 51.03
CA LEU A 6 118.91 -14.44 49.74
C LEU A 6 119.54 -15.81 49.52
N ILE A 7 119.72 -16.22 48.24
CA ILE A 7 120.88 -17.08 47.79
C ILE A 7 120.74 -17.37 46.32
N PRO A 8 121.77 -17.70 45.66
CA PRO A 8 122.74 -16.86 44.93
C PRO A 8 122.73 -17.12 43.44
N ILE A 9 123.30 -16.19 42.78
CA ILE A 9 123.64 -16.21 41.31
C ILE A 9 124.62 -17.37 41.05
N ASN A 10 124.26 -18.16 40.03
CA ASN A 10 125.36 -18.95 39.35
C ASN A 10 125.22 -18.80 37.86
N THR A 11 126.32 -18.27 37.33
CA THR A 11 126.55 -17.94 35.95
C THR A 11 127.01 -19.15 35.16
N HIS A 12 126.71 -19.06 33.89
CA HIS A 12 127.29 -19.82 32.74
C HIS A 12 126.66 -21.10 32.31
N THR A 13 125.90 -21.03 31.24
CA THR A 13 126.17 -21.92 30.11
C THR A 13 125.78 -21.22 28.80
N THR A 14 126.76 -21.08 27.96
CA THR A 14 126.66 -20.67 26.58
C THR A 14 125.86 -21.68 25.78
N SER A 15 124.64 -21.31 25.40
CA SER A 15 123.85 -22.09 24.46
C SER A 15 124.18 -21.65 23.03
N ALA A 16 124.37 -22.57 22.13
CA ALA A 16 124.74 -22.34 20.74
C ALA A 16 123.60 -21.54 19.99
N PRO A 17 123.93 -20.70 19.01
CA PRO A 17 122.97 -19.78 18.32
C PRO A 17 121.81 -20.53 17.56
N GLY A 18 121.84 -21.81 17.32
CA GLY A 18 120.84 -22.62 16.67
C GLY A 18 119.65 -23.01 17.59
N ALA A 19 119.89 -23.18 18.91
CA ALA A 19 118.83 -23.59 19.82
C ALA A 19 117.80 -22.47 20.16
N ALA A 20 118.31 -21.22 20.17
CA ALA A 20 117.45 -20.04 20.41
C ALA A 20 116.50 -19.74 19.20
N ALA A 21 117.04 -20.01 17.97
CA ALA A 21 116.22 -19.81 16.73
C ALA A 21 115.10 -20.88 16.66
N ASP A 22 115.36 -22.12 17.03
CA ASP A 22 114.40 -23.21 17.04
C ASP A 22 113.31 -22.97 18.12
N GLU A 23 113.73 -22.43 19.26
CA GLU A 23 112.76 -22.07 20.33
C GLU A 23 111.86 -20.89 19.94
N ILE A 24 112.36 -19.89 19.22
CA ILE A 24 111.58 -18.80 18.69
C ILE A 24 110.64 -19.30 17.61
N ALA A 25 111.07 -20.13 16.67
CA ALA A 25 110.22 -20.72 15.63
C ALA A 25 109.12 -21.64 16.20
N ARG A 26 109.43 -22.35 17.34
CA ARG A 26 108.38 -23.08 18.04
C ARG A 26 107.32 -22.16 18.72
N ARG A 27 107.75 -21.08 19.32
CA ARG A 27 106.92 -20.08 19.94
C ARG A 27 106.06 -19.38 18.90
N ASP A 28 106.57 -18.97 17.78
CA ASP A 28 105.85 -18.35 16.69
C ASP A 28 104.81 -19.30 16.13
N LYS A 29 105.12 -20.58 15.95
CA LYS A 29 104.18 -21.58 15.50
C LYS A 29 103.05 -21.83 16.54
N ILE A 30 103.32 -21.80 17.83
CA ILE A 30 102.29 -21.89 18.90
C ILE A 30 101.46 -20.66 18.92
N ILE A 31 102.06 -19.45 18.74
CA ILE A 31 101.27 -18.21 18.66
C ILE A 31 100.37 -18.22 17.46
N ASP A 32 100.81 -18.65 16.26
CA ASP A 32 99.99 -18.76 15.06
C ASP A 32 98.84 -19.74 15.25
N VAL A 33 99.13 -20.88 15.85
CA VAL A 33 98.05 -21.88 16.16
C VAL A 33 97.04 -21.34 17.17
N LEU A 34 97.54 -20.61 18.19
CA LEU A 34 96.64 -20.00 19.19
C LEU A 34 95.84 -18.82 18.63
N MET A 35 96.47 -17.99 17.78
CA MET A 35 95.79 -16.91 17.07
C MET A 35 94.70 -17.46 16.14
N ASN A 36 95.04 -18.43 15.30
CA ASN A 36 94.05 -19.10 14.45
C ASN A 36 92.92 -19.72 15.23
N ARG A 37 93.21 -20.30 16.38
CA ARG A 37 92.17 -20.88 17.22
C ARG A 37 91.27 -19.83 17.90
N ILE A 38 91.87 -18.72 18.33
CA ILE A 38 91.19 -17.55 18.86
C ILE A 38 90.32 -16.91 17.76
N GLU A 39 90.80 -16.74 16.54
CA GLU A 39 90.08 -16.20 15.44
C GLU A 39 88.88 -17.13 15.04
N GLN A 40 89.09 -18.45 15.02
CA GLN A 40 88.00 -19.43 14.83
C GLN A 40 86.96 -19.38 15.94
N ASP A 41 87.41 -19.30 17.20
CA ASP A 41 86.50 -19.22 18.36
C ASP A 41 85.71 -17.89 18.35
N ILE A 42 86.36 -16.77 17.99
CA ILE A 42 85.67 -15.46 17.84
C ILE A 42 84.71 -15.49 16.65
N GLY A 43 85.07 -16.12 15.51
CA GLY A 43 84.27 -16.29 14.35
C GLY A 43 83.05 -17.15 14.67
N GLN A 44 83.23 -18.24 15.42
CA GLN A 44 82.08 -19.07 15.85
C GLN A 44 81.16 -18.35 16.87
N GLN A 45 81.72 -17.64 17.84
CA GLN A 45 80.92 -16.86 18.81
C GLN A 45 80.18 -15.69 18.10
N ALA A 46 80.80 -15.01 17.13
CA ALA A 46 80.18 -13.99 16.33
C ALA A 46 79.04 -14.56 15.47
N SER A 47 79.20 -15.75 14.88
CA SER A 47 78.17 -16.48 14.14
C SER A 47 77.03 -16.89 15.04
N ASP A 48 77.31 -17.48 16.15
CA ASP A 48 76.27 -17.91 17.13
C ASP A 48 75.46 -16.72 17.66
N TYR A 49 76.15 -15.60 17.94
CA TYR A 49 75.51 -14.34 18.38
C TYR A 49 74.59 -13.77 17.27
N SER A 50 74.97 -13.83 16.01
CA SER A 50 74.13 -13.39 14.88
C SER A 50 72.95 -14.29 14.65
N PHE A 51 73.07 -15.60 14.82
CA PHE A 51 71.94 -16.55 14.81
C PHE A 51 70.99 -16.27 15.96
N PHE A 52 71.47 -16.01 17.15
CA PHE A 52 70.58 -15.66 18.32
C PHE A 52 69.84 -14.34 18.08
N GLN A 53 70.46 -13.31 17.57
CA GLN A 53 69.81 -12.05 17.23
C GLN A 53 68.73 -12.26 16.15
N THR A 54 69.04 -13.02 15.11
CA THR A 54 68.11 -13.33 14.03
C THR A 54 66.91 -14.15 14.54
N ALA A 55 67.16 -15.13 15.44
CA ALA A 55 66.10 -15.91 16.04
C ALA A 55 65.15 -15.08 16.93
N ILE A 56 65.68 -14.15 17.74
CA ILE A 56 64.90 -13.24 18.57
C ILE A 56 64.08 -12.28 17.67
N LEU A 57 64.69 -11.77 16.61
CA LEU A 57 64.00 -10.85 15.68
C LEU A 57 62.87 -11.58 14.92
N LEU A 58 63.11 -12.84 14.56
CA LEU A 58 62.11 -13.70 13.90
C LEU A 58 60.98 -14.05 14.86
N ASP A 59 61.28 -14.43 16.10
CA ASP A 59 60.28 -14.71 17.14
C ASP A 59 59.38 -13.47 17.40
N THR A 60 60.03 -12.30 17.54
CA THR A 60 59.30 -11.04 17.72
C THR A 60 58.39 -10.76 16.54
N LYS A 61 58.88 -10.93 15.30
CA LYS A 61 58.10 -10.72 14.07
C LYS A 61 56.95 -11.72 13.90
N VAL A 62 57.18 -12.95 14.29
CA VAL A 62 56.13 -13.99 14.30
C VAL A 62 55.06 -13.63 15.32
N ARG A 63 55.45 -13.24 16.53
CA ARG A 63 54.47 -12.81 17.57
C ARG A 63 53.65 -11.60 17.14
N GLU A 64 54.32 -10.57 16.57
CA GLU A 64 53.59 -9.39 16.05
C GLU A 64 52.60 -9.77 14.93
N ARG A 65 53.01 -10.64 13.99
CA ARG A 65 52.12 -11.08 12.91
C ARG A 65 50.97 -11.91 13.44
N THR A 66 51.21 -12.81 14.38
CA THR A 66 50.16 -13.64 14.99
C THR A 66 49.18 -12.76 15.73
N ALA A 67 49.63 -11.77 16.52
CA ALA A 67 48.76 -10.83 17.21
C ALA A 67 47.88 -10.03 16.22
N ARG A 68 48.49 -9.51 15.13
CA ARG A 68 47.72 -8.81 14.09
C ARG A 68 46.71 -9.69 13.36
N LEU A 69 47.05 -10.97 13.14
CA LEU A 69 46.11 -11.94 12.54
C LEU A 69 44.97 -12.23 13.48
N ASP A 70 45.24 -12.40 14.77
CA ASP A 70 44.20 -12.63 15.79
C ASP A 70 43.25 -11.42 15.91
N GLU A 71 43.79 -10.19 15.94
CA GLU A 71 43.00 -8.96 15.92
C GLU A 71 42.14 -8.86 14.64
N ALA A 72 42.73 -9.13 13.47
CA ALA A 72 41.97 -9.12 12.21
C ALA A 72 40.89 -10.21 12.15
N MET A 73 41.17 -11.41 12.68
CA MET A 73 40.17 -12.48 12.79
C MET A 73 39.02 -12.13 13.73
N VAL A 74 39.30 -11.48 14.86
CA VAL A 74 38.26 -11.02 15.79
C VAL A 74 37.38 -9.94 15.12
N ALA A 75 38.02 -8.94 14.49
CA ALA A 75 37.31 -7.90 13.77
C ALA A 75 36.44 -8.47 12.62
N LEU A 76 36.98 -9.41 11.85
CA LEU A 76 36.24 -10.08 10.76
C LEU A 76 35.03 -10.85 11.31
N LYS A 77 35.22 -11.60 12.41
CA LYS A 77 34.09 -12.32 13.05
C LYS A 77 32.99 -11.38 13.54
N GLN A 78 33.39 -10.25 14.13
CA GLN A 78 32.44 -9.23 14.58
C GLN A 78 31.68 -8.60 13.41
N THR A 79 32.40 -8.25 12.34
CA THR A 79 31.78 -7.67 11.12
C THR A 79 30.83 -8.65 10.44
N ASN A 80 31.24 -9.92 10.32
CA ASN A 80 30.38 -10.95 9.76
C ASN A 80 29.13 -11.19 10.61
N ALA A 81 29.24 -11.21 11.95
CA ALA A 81 28.09 -11.35 12.82
C ALA A 81 27.14 -10.15 12.72
N ALA A 82 27.65 -8.93 12.63
CA ALA A 82 26.84 -7.73 12.42
C ALA A 82 26.11 -7.76 11.07
N LEU A 83 26.82 -8.14 9.99
CA LEU A 83 26.25 -8.26 8.65
C LEU A 83 25.15 -9.31 8.59
N GLU A 84 25.33 -10.45 9.26
CA GLU A 84 24.31 -11.49 9.30
C GLU A 84 23.05 -11.04 10.06
N LEU A 85 23.20 -10.30 11.15
CA LEU A 85 22.06 -9.70 11.88
C LEU A 85 21.34 -8.66 11.03
N GLU A 86 22.06 -7.81 10.30
CA GLU A 86 21.48 -6.82 9.41
C GLU A 86 20.72 -7.49 8.26
N LYS A 87 21.32 -8.51 7.64
CA LYS A 87 20.68 -9.30 6.59
C LYS A 87 19.37 -9.94 7.09
N GLN A 88 19.40 -10.59 8.26
CA GLN A 88 18.19 -11.18 8.86
C GLN A 88 17.11 -10.14 9.15
N ALA A 89 17.50 -8.95 9.61
CA ALA A 89 16.55 -7.85 9.87
C ALA A 89 15.89 -7.37 8.57
N VAL A 90 16.65 -7.24 7.47
CA VAL A 90 16.15 -6.87 6.14
C VAL A 90 15.20 -7.95 5.60
N GLU A 91 15.61 -9.21 5.65
CA GLU A 91 14.79 -10.34 5.21
C GLU A 91 13.48 -10.43 6.00
N ALA A 92 13.52 -10.25 7.32
CA ALA A 92 12.34 -10.23 8.16
C ALA A 92 11.41 -9.04 7.86
N ALA A 93 11.97 -7.86 7.56
CA ALA A 93 11.19 -6.69 7.16
C ALA A 93 10.53 -6.90 5.79
N GLN A 94 11.25 -7.43 4.81
CA GLN A 94 10.72 -7.78 3.50
C GLN A 94 9.60 -8.82 3.61
N ALA A 95 9.80 -9.88 4.41
CA ALA A 95 8.78 -10.90 4.62
C ALA A 95 7.49 -10.32 5.24
N ARG A 96 7.61 -9.38 6.19
CA ARG A 96 6.45 -8.69 6.79
C ARG A 96 5.71 -7.81 5.77
N LEU A 97 6.44 -7.05 4.96
CA LEU A 97 5.86 -6.22 3.90
C LEU A 97 5.14 -7.09 2.87
N PHE A 98 5.76 -8.19 2.44
CA PHE A 98 5.17 -9.13 1.50
C PHE A 98 3.91 -9.79 2.08
N ALA A 99 3.94 -10.19 3.36
CA ALA A 99 2.77 -10.73 4.04
C ALA A 99 1.62 -9.71 4.14
N ALA A 100 1.91 -8.45 4.45
CA ALA A 100 0.92 -7.38 4.46
C ALA A 100 0.32 -7.12 3.07
N PHE A 101 1.15 -7.11 2.04
CA PHE A 101 0.73 -6.98 0.65
C PHE A 101 -0.17 -8.14 0.20
N SER A 102 0.22 -9.39 0.51
CA SER A 102 -0.51 -10.59 0.09
C SER A 102 -1.82 -10.82 0.85
N ASN A 103 -1.90 -10.38 2.12
CA ASN A 103 -3.10 -10.55 2.96
C ASN A 103 -3.99 -9.29 3.00
N SER A 104 -3.73 -8.30 2.16
CA SER A 104 -4.60 -7.13 2.07
C SER A 104 -5.96 -7.50 1.49
N SER A 105 -7.03 -6.89 2.01
CA SER A 105 -8.38 -6.96 1.44
C SER A 105 -8.51 -6.18 0.13
N ASP A 106 -7.56 -5.26 -0.13
CA ASP A 106 -7.53 -4.50 -1.37
C ASP A 106 -6.58 -5.14 -2.37
N GLY A 107 -6.92 -5.10 -3.64
CA GLY A 107 -6.03 -5.45 -4.73
C GLY A 107 -4.89 -4.44 -4.85
N PHE A 108 -3.68 -4.92 -5.08
CA PHE A 108 -2.52 -4.09 -5.38
C PHE A 108 -1.87 -4.55 -6.67
N ALA A 109 -1.50 -3.57 -7.49
CA ALA A 109 -0.69 -3.80 -8.67
C ALA A 109 0.40 -2.74 -8.79
N LEU A 110 1.55 -3.14 -9.29
CA LEU A 110 2.69 -2.28 -9.58
C LEU A 110 3.02 -2.40 -11.06
N PHE A 111 2.98 -1.28 -11.77
CA PHE A 111 3.44 -1.16 -13.14
C PHE A 111 4.81 -0.47 -13.15
N ASP A 112 5.76 -1.05 -13.84
CA ASP A 112 7.11 -0.50 -13.96
C ASP A 112 7.19 0.74 -14.89
N ALA A 113 8.40 1.25 -15.11
CA ALA A 113 8.64 2.39 -15.98
C ALA A 113 8.28 2.12 -17.45
N ASP A 114 8.31 0.85 -17.88
CA ASP A 114 7.94 0.39 -19.22
C ASP A 114 6.46 0.00 -19.32
N ASP A 115 5.66 0.37 -18.31
CA ASP A 115 4.21 0.11 -18.25
C ASP A 115 3.83 -1.37 -18.21
N ARG A 116 4.71 -2.22 -17.64
CA ARG A 116 4.46 -3.63 -17.46
C ARG A 116 4.05 -3.93 -16.03
N LEU A 117 3.10 -4.85 -15.87
CA LEU A 117 2.71 -5.35 -14.56
C LEU A 117 3.88 -6.13 -13.95
N SER A 118 4.58 -5.53 -12.99
CA SER A 118 5.73 -6.14 -12.33
C SER A 118 5.36 -6.92 -11.08
N MET A 119 4.24 -6.55 -10.43
CA MET A 119 3.76 -7.21 -9.21
C MET A 119 2.26 -7.03 -9.05
N ALA A 120 1.57 -8.09 -8.62
CA ALA A 120 0.17 -8.06 -8.24
C ALA A 120 -0.07 -8.98 -7.05
N ASN A 121 -0.96 -8.58 -6.11
CA ASN A 121 -1.37 -9.47 -5.03
C ASN A 121 -2.55 -10.35 -5.44
N GLN A 122 -2.84 -11.35 -4.60
CA GLN A 122 -3.93 -12.28 -4.87
C GLN A 122 -5.29 -11.59 -5.02
N GLN A 123 -5.56 -10.55 -4.22
CA GLN A 123 -6.82 -9.82 -4.28
C GLN A 123 -7.00 -9.07 -5.61
N PHE A 124 -5.92 -8.51 -6.18
CA PHE A 124 -5.98 -7.92 -7.53
C PHE A 124 -6.36 -8.96 -8.57
N LEU A 125 -5.77 -10.16 -8.50
CA LEU A 125 -6.08 -11.25 -9.44
C LEU A 125 -7.54 -11.71 -9.33
N GLU A 126 -8.09 -11.76 -8.12
CA GLU A 126 -9.50 -12.09 -7.88
C GLU A 126 -10.44 -11.02 -8.46
N ILE A 127 -10.15 -9.74 -8.25
CA ILE A 127 -10.88 -8.62 -8.85
C ILE A 127 -10.80 -8.69 -10.38
N TRP A 128 -9.63 -8.99 -10.92
CA TRP A 128 -9.41 -9.14 -12.36
C TRP A 128 -10.27 -10.27 -12.96
N GLN A 129 -10.30 -11.43 -12.31
CA GLN A 129 -11.14 -12.55 -12.71
C GLN A 129 -12.63 -12.20 -12.61
N ALA A 130 -13.03 -11.52 -11.54
CA ALA A 130 -14.39 -11.03 -11.37
C ALA A 130 -14.79 -10.03 -12.45
N ALA A 131 -13.85 -9.25 -12.98
CA ALA A 131 -14.06 -8.37 -14.13
C ALA A 131 -14.24 -9.11 -15.48
N GLY A 132 -14.01 -10.44 -15.50
CA GLY A 132 -14.32 -11.31 -16.62
C GLY A 132 -13.13 -11.72 -17.48
N SER A 133 -11.92 -11.37 -17.07
CA SER A 133 -10.70 -11.75 -17.80
C SER A 133 -9.91 -12.83 -17.01
N PRO A 134 -9.32 -13.83 -17.68
CA PRO A 134 -8.52 -14.85 -17.01
C PRO A 134 -7.27 -14.21 -16.38
N ALA A 135 -6.98 -14.60 -15.12
CA ALA A 135 -5.81 -14.08 -14.38
C ALA A 135 -4.52 -14.88 -14.63
N ASN A 136 -4.46 -15.66 -15.71
CA ASN A 136 -3.30 -16.48 -16.02
C ASN A 136 -2.20 -15.64 -16.67
N GLN A 137 -1.05 -15.54 -15.98
CA GLN A 137 0.16 -14.88 -16.49
C GLN A 137 -0.01 -13.38 -16.83
N LEU A 138 -0.58 -12.62 -15.91
CA LEU A 138 -0.68 -11.16 -16.07
C LEU A 138 0.66 -10.44 -15.85
N GLU A 139 1.55 -11.02 -15.01
CA GLU A 139 2.87 -10.45 -14.73
C GLU A 139 3.73 -10.40 -16.00
N GLY A 140 4.34 -9.24 -16.25
CA GLY A 140 5.13 -8.96 -17.44
C GLY A 140 4.33 -8.44 -18.63
N GLU A 141 2.99 -8.53 -18.61
CA GLU A 141 2.14 -7.95 -19.66
C GLU A 141 2.12 -6.42 -19.55
N THR A 142 1.97 -5.75 -20.69
CA THR A 142 1.83 -4.30 -20.72
C THR A 142 0.44 -3.87 -20.29
N PHE A 143 0.31 -2.69 -19.69
CA PHE A 143 -0.99 -2.14 -19.30
C PHE A 143 -1.97 -2.08 -20.49
N GLU A 144 -1.49 -1.74 -21.68
CA GLU A 144 -2.31 -1.69 -22.89
C GLU A 144 -2.87 -3.07 -23.29
N ALA A 145 -2.04 -4.13 -23.18
CA ALA A 145 -2.48 -5.50 -23.41
C ALA A 145 -3.53 -5.95 -22.38
N LEU A 146 -3.33 -5.58 -21.12
CA LEU A 146 -4.28 -5.86 -20.05
C LEU A 146 -5.63 -5.16 -20.30
N ILE A 147 -5.63 -3.90 -20.66
CA ILE A 147 -6.86 -3.16 -20.99
C ILE A 147 -7.57 -3.76 -22.19
N SER A 148 -6.83 -4.17 -23.21
CA SER A 148 -7.41 -4.84 -24.39
C SER A 148 -8.15 -6.12 -24.00
N GLN A 149 -7.56 -6.96 -23.14
CA GLN A 149 -8.23 -8.15 -22.62
C GLN A 149 -9.55 -7.84 -21.90
N LEU A 150 -9.57 -6.76 -21.11
CA LEU A 150 -10.78 -6.34 -20.40
C LEU A 150 -11.85 -5.76 -21.36
N GLN A 151 -11.46 -5.07 -22.43
CA GLN A 151 -12.37 -4.59 -23.46
C GLN A 151 -13.02 -5.75 -24.23
N ASP A 152 -12.24 -6.80 -24.51
CA ASP A 152 -12.73 -8.01 -25.16
C ASP A 152 -13.68 -8.81 -24.23
N ALA A 153 -13.39 -8.83 -22.91
CA ALA A 153 -14.21 -9.51 -21.91
C ALA A 153 -15.53 -8.78 -21.61
N ALA A 154 -15.57 -7.46 -21.78
CA ALA A 154 -16.74 -6.63 -21.46
C ALA A 154 -17.10 -5.69 -22.63
N PRO A 155 -17.54 -6.23 -23.77
CA PRO A 155 -17.86 -5.43 -24.96
C PRO A 155 -19.00 -4.45 -24.68
N GLY A 156 -18.77 -3.18 -25.02
CA GLY A 156 -19.73 -2.10 -24.82
C GLY A 156 -19.69 -1.42 -23.45
N SER A 157 -18.81 -1.87 -22.54
CA SER A 157 -18.56 -1.21 -21.26
C SER A 157 -17.57 -0.06 -21.42
N ASP A 158 -17.80 1.03 -20.70
CA ASP A 158 -16.93 2.23 -20.74
C ASP A 158 -15.80 2.19 -19.71
N TRP A 159 -15.91 1.33 -18.69
CA TRP A 159 -15.00 1.31 -17.55
C TRP A 159 -13.54 0.97 -17.90
N PRO A 160 -13.20 0.06 -18.88
CA PRO A 160 -11.81 -0.15 -19.25
C PRO A 160 -11.17 1.09 -19.85
N SER A 161 -11.92 1.83 -20.70
CA SER A 161 -11.46 3.06 -21.31
C SER A 161 -11.27 4.19 -20.29
N ARG A 162 -12.12 4.24 -19.27
CA ARG A 162 -11.99 5.18 -18.14
C ARG A 162 -10.76 4.88 -17.31
N TRP A 163 -10.48 3.60 -17.03
CA TRP A 163 -9.24 3.20 -16.38
C TRP A 163 -8.02 3.58 -17.22
N GLN A 164 -8.03 3.28 -18.52
CA GLN A 164 -6.94 3.66 -19.41
C GLN A 164 -6.67 5.17 -19.41
N SER A 165 -7.72 5.98 -19.37
CA SER A 165 -7.59 7.43 -19.32
C SER A 165 -6.98 7.92 -18.01
N LEU A 166 -7.38 7.31 -16.87
CA LEU A 166 -6.81 7.59 -15.56
C LEU A 166 -5.33 7.22 -15.53
N HIS A 167 -4.98 6.01 -15.94
CA HIS A 167 -3.60 5.51 -15.94
C HIS A 167 -2.66 6.40 -16.76
N ARG A 168 -3.12 6.85 -17.92
CA ARG A 168 -2.38 7.81 -18.77
C ARG A 168 -2.18 9.16 -18.06
N GLY A 169 -3.18 9.65 -17.31
CA GLY A 169 -3.06 10.85 -16.48
C GLY A 169 -2.03 10.67 -15.37
N VAL A 170 -2.01 9.51 -14.71
CA VAL A 170 -1.04 9.20 -13.65
C VAL A 170 0.39 9.14 -14.20
N ARG A 171 0.60 8.65 -15.42
CA ARG A 171 1.89 8.71 -16.11
C ARG A 171 2.40 10.15 -16.32
N SER A 172 1.51 11.13 -16.42
CA SER A 172 1.90 12.54 -16.48
C SER A 172 2.21 13.18 -15.12
N GLY A 173 2.13 12.42 -14.02
CA GLY A 173 2.58 12.80 -12.68
C GLY A 173 1.49 13.12 -11.67
N GLU A 174 0.21 12.94 -12.00
CA GLU A 174 -0.91 13.24 -11.11
C GLU A 174 -1.48 11.94 -10.49
N ALA A 175 -1.63 11.93 -9.15
CA ALA A 175 -2.36 10.85 -8.49
C ALA A 175 -3.85 10.96 -8.80
N ALA A 176 -4.51 9.86 -9.13
CA ALA A 176 -5.91 9.86 -9.49
C ALA A 176 -6.69 8.70 -8.84
N THR A 177 -7.98 8.95 -8.58
CA THR A 177 -8.90 7.95 -8.04
C THR A 177 -10.21 8.01 -8.81
N ILE A 178 -10.77 6.86 -9.14
CA ILE A 178 -12.05 6.71 -9.84
C ILE A 178 -12.84 5.54 -9.26
N GLU A 179 -14.16 5.65 -9.29
CA GLU A 179 -15.06 4.54 -9.02
C GLU A 179 -15.62 4.00 -10.34
N LEU A 180 -15.49 2.71 -10.53
CA LEU A 180 -15.86 2.00 -11.74
C LEU A 180 -16.96 0.99 -11.43
N HIS A 181 -18.03 1.04 -12.21
CA HIS A 181 -19.06 0.01 -12.23
C HIS A 181 -18.65 -1.02 -13.30
N VAL A 182 -18.18 -2.17 -12.85
CA VAL A 182 -17.60 -3.20 -13.73
C VAL A 182 -18.66 -4.17 -14.23
N ARG A 183 -19.56 -4.57 -13.33
CA ARG A 183 -20.71 -5.44 -13.60
C ARG A 183 -21.86 -5.04 -12.70
N ASP A 184 -23.04 -5.66 -12.85
CA ASP A 184 -24.27 -5.36 -12.12
C ASP A 184 -24.09 -5.29 -10.61
N ASP A 185 -23.23 -6.10 -10.04
CA ASP A 185 -22.97 -6.22 -8.61
C ASP A 185 -21.54 -5.85 -8.21
N LEU A 186 -20.64 -5.52 -9.17
CA LEU A 186 -19.22 -5.24 -8.90
C LEU A 186 -18.86 -3.78 -9.12
N TRP A 187 -18.54 -3.11 -8.02
CA TRP A 187 -18.01 -1.76 -7.99
C TRP A 187 -16.58 -1.76 -7.46
N ILE A 188 -15.67 -1.15 -8.20
CA ILE A 188 -14.26 -1.06 -7.83
C ILE A 188 -13.88 0.41 -7.68
N ARG A 189 -13.25 0.75 -6.55
CA ARG A 189 -12.51 2.01 -6.40
C ARG A 189 -11.08 1.77 -6.79
N LEU A 190 -10.67 2.39 -7.86
CA LEU A 190 -9.33 2.37 -8.41
C LEU A 190 -8.60 3.64 -7.99
N SER A 191 -7.41 3.51 -7.42
CA SER A 191 -6.55 4.64 -7.08
C SER A 191 -5.13 4.35 -7.54
N GLU A 192 -4.59 5.18 -8.41
CA GLU A 192 -3.23 5.04 -8.92
C GLU A 192 -2.39 6.26 -8.59
N ARG A 193 -1.11 6.02 -8.29
CA ARG A 193 -0.13 7.05 -7.95
C ARG A 193 1.21 6.77 -8.61
N PRO A 194 1.89 7.80 -9.14
CA PRO A 194 3.24 7.64 -9.63
C PRO A 194 4.21 7.45 -8.45
N ALA A 195 5.17 6.55 -8.60
CA ALA A 195 6.31 6.41 -7.69
C ALA A 195 7.55 7.12 -8.26
N GLY A 196 8.53 7.40 -7.37
CA GLY A 196 9.70 8.23 -7.72
C GLY A 196 10.66 7.62 -8.74
N ASP A 197 10.52 6.32 -9.03
CA ASP A 197 11.30 5.55 -10.01
C ASP A 197 10.61 5.43 -11.39
N GLY A 198 9.50 6.14 -11.58
CA GLY A 198 8.70 6.06 -12.80
C GLY A 198 7.71 4.89 -12.85
N SER A 199 7.61 4.10 -11.78
CA SER A 199 6.57 3.09 -11.65
C SER A 199 5.24 3.70 -11.23
N ILE A 200 4.13 2.96 -11.39
CA ILE A 200 2.80 3.31 -10.91
C ILE A 200 2.33 2.26 -9.92
N VAL A 201 1.91 2.73 -8.74
CA VAL A 201 1.27 1.89 -7.73
C VAL A 201 -0.24 2.07 -7.84
N GLY A 202 -0.95 0.98 -8.10
CA GLY A 202 -2.40 0.90 -8.12
C GLY A 202 -2.97 0.18 -6.89
N THR A 203 -4.06 0.72 -6.33
CA THR A 203 -4.89 0.07 -5.32
C THR A 203 -6.31 -0.09 -5.85
N TYR A 204 -6.91 -1.26 -5.63
CA TYR A 204 -8.18 -1.70 -6.20
C TYR A 204 -9.04 -2.26 -5.07
N ALA A 205 -9.99 -1.47 -4.61
CA ALA A 205 -10.90 -1.85 -3.53
C ALA A 205 -12.27 -2.24 -4.09
N ASP A 206 -12.79 -3.40 -3.70
CA ASP A 206 -14.20 -3.73 -3.93
C ASP A 206 -15.07 -2.91 -2.98
N ILE A 207 -15.87 -2.03 -3.56
CA ILE A 207 -16.79 -1.15 -2.84
C ILE A 207 -18.26 -1.52 -3.06
N SER A 208 -18.54 -2.73 -3.56
CA SER A 208 -19.89 -3.19 -3.90
C SER A 208 -20.83 -3.14 -2.69
N GLU A 209 -20.38 -3.61 -1.53
CA GLU A 209 -21.18 -3.50 -0.30
C GLU A 209 -21.47 -2.05 0.11
N ILE A 210 -20.51 -1.16 -0.07
CA ILE A 210 -20.68 0.27 0.24
C ILE A 210 -21.77 0.84 -0.66
N LYS A 211 -21.70 0.56 -1.97
CA LYS A 211 -22.67 1.02 -2.96
C LYS A 211 -24.08 0.45 -2.71
N GLN A 212 -24.17 -0.81 -2.37
CA GLN A 212 -25.45 -1.43 -1.99
C GLN A 212 -26.06 -0.76 -0.75
N ARG A 213 -25.25 -0.51 0.28
CA ARG A 213 -25.73 0.18 1.50
C ARG A 213 -26.15 1.62 1.22
N GLU A 214 -25.44 2.35 0.38
CA GLU A 214 -25.79 3.71 -0.04
C GLU A 214 -27.14 3.72 -0.79
N THR A 215 -27.34 2.78 -1.72
CA THR A 215 -28.59 2.66 -2.47
C THR A 215 -29.75 2.32 -1.55
N GLN A 216 -29.59 1.31 -0.69
CA GLN A 216 -30.62 0.94 0.29
C GLN A 216 -30.96 2.08 1.26
N ARG A 217 -29.97 2.82 1.71
CA ARG A 217 -30.17 3.98 2.57
C ARG A 217 -30.98 5.06 1.85
N ARG A 218 -30.62 5.39 0.61
CA ARG A 218 -31.33 6.37 -0.21
C ARG A 218 -32.79 5.96 -0.47
N GLU A 219 -33.01 4.69 -0.78
CA GLU A 219 -34.37 4.14 -0.96
C GLU A 219 -35.20 4.25 0.33
N ARG A 220 -34.60 3.95 1.49
CA ARG A 220 -35.28 4.10 2.80
C ARG A 220 -35.62 5.56 3.09
N GLU A 221 -34.65 6.47 2.91
CA GLU A 221 -34.88 7.90 3.12
C GLU A 221 -36.02 8.44 2.22
N LEU A 222 -36.06 8.02 0.95
CA LEU A 222 -37.14 8.39 0.03
C LEU A 222 -38.47 7.79 0.46
N ALA A 223 -38.50 6.54 0.89
CA ALA A 223 -39.71 5.89 1.38
C ALA A 223 -40.22 6.55 2.68
N GLU A 224 -39.34 6.90 3.61
CA GLU A 224 -39.70 7.60 4.84
C GLU A 224 -40.27 9.00 4.55
N GLN A 225 -39.65 9.75 3.61
CA GLN A 225 -40.16 11.05 3.18
C GLN A 225 -41.53 10.94 2.53
N ALA A 226 -41.71 9.95 1.65
CA ALA A 226 -42.99 9.70 1.02
C ALA A 226 -44.07 9.33 2.05
N ALA A 227 -43.74 8.47 3.02
CA ALA A 227 -44.69 8.08 4.10
C ALA A 227 -45.05 9.27 5.00
N LEU A 228 -44.08 10.13 5.33
CA LEU A 228 -44.34 11.35 6.11
C LEU A 228 -45.26 12.31 5.37
N LEU A 229 -45.00 12.54 4.08
CA LEU A 229 -45.89 13.39 3.26
C LEU A 229 -47.28 12.81 3.15
N GLN A 230 -47.43 11.51 2.94
CA GLN A 230 -48.74 10.85 2.91
C GLN A 230 -49.47 11.00 4.24
N THR A 231 -48.79 10.70 5.37
CA THR A 231 -49.36 10.84 6.71
C THR A 231 -49.81 12.30 6.97
N THR A 232 -49.01 13.28 6.53
CA THR A 232 -49.34 14.69 6.66
C THR A 232 -50.60 15.05 5.88
N LEU A 233 -50.69 14.58 4.62
CA LEU A 233 -51.89 14.78 3.77
C LEU A 233 -53.13 14.12 4.36
N ASP A 234 -53.01 12.91 4.91
CA ASP A 234 -54.14 12.16 5.48
C ASP A 234 -54.66 12.80 6.77
N ASN A 235 -53.83 13.52 7.52
CA ASN A 235 -54.23 14.27 8.71
C ASN A 235 -54.86 15.65 8.40
N LEU A 236 -54.89 16.09 7.14
CA LEU A 236 -55.56 17.32 6.79
C LEU A 236 -57.08 17.16 6.91
N PRO A 237 -57.80 18.16 7.45
CA PRO A 237 -59.29 18.12 7.52
C PRO A 237 -59.93 18.27 6.14
N GLN A 238 -59.16 18.63 5.13
CA GLN A 238 -59.58 18.82 3.76
C GLN A 238 -59.27 17.60 2.89
N GLY A 239 -60.17 17.26 1.97
CA GLY A 239 -59.86 16.37 0.87
C GLY A 239 -58.87 17.03 -0.07
N VAL A 240 -57.79 16.36 -0.39
CA VAL A 240 -56.71 16.90 -1.27
C VAL A 240 -56.52 15.96 -2.44
N VAL A 241 -56.40 16.55 -3.64
CA VAL A 241 -56.03 15.84 -4.85
C VAL A 241 -55.10 16.70 -5.70
N VAL A 242 -54.05 16.06 -6.20
CA VAL A 242 -53.01 16.71 -7.01
C VAL A 242 -52.93 16.04 -8.38
N PHE A 243 -52.82 16.85 -9.42
CA PHE A 243 -52.66 16.42 -10.81
C PHE A 243 -51.32 16.93 -11.32
N ASP A 244 -50.66 16.15 -12.19
CA ASP A 244 -49.46 16.54 -12.90
C ASP A 244 -49.75 17.49 -14.08
N ALA A 245 -48.68 17.90 -14.80
CA ALA A 245 -48.80 18.79 -15.96
C ALA A 245 -49.57 18.19 -17.14
N ASP A 246 -49.65 16.84 -17.20
CA ASP A 246 -50.44 16.09 -18.21
C ASP A 246 -51.89 15.80 -17.76
N ASP A 247 -52.30 16.48 -16.67
CA ASP A 247 -53.66 16.34 -16.11
C ASP A 247 -53.95 14.90 -15.64
N ARG A 248 -52.95 14.22 -15.06
CA ARG A 248 -53.05 12.88 -14.49
C ARG A 248 -52.97 12.95 -12.96
N LEU A 249 -53.72 12.08 -12.33
CA LEU A 249 -53.77 11.96 -10.87
C LEU A 249 -52.39 11.58 -10.30
N LEU A 250 -51.85 12.43 -9.47
CA LEU A 250 -50.54 12.22 -8.87
C LEU A 250 -50.63 11.73 -7.41
N VAL A 251 -51.38 12.47 -6.58
CA VAL A 251 -51.55 12.20 -5.15
C VAL A 251 -52.94 12.57 -4.71
N TRP A 252 -53.50 11.82 -3.75
CA TRP A 252 -54.72 12.16 -3.02
C TRP A 252 -54.60 11.69 -1.57
N ASN A 253 -55.43 12.21 -0.68
CA ASN A 253 -55.47 11.76 0.71
C ASN A 253 -56.77 10.97 1.02
N ASN A 254 -56.72 10.21 2.12
CA ASN A 254 -57.86 9.41 2.59
C ASN A 254 -59.10 10.26 2.93
N ARG A 255 -58.90 11.54 3.30
CA ARG A 255 -59.95 12.45 3.57
C ARG A 255 -60.79 12.74 2.31
N LEU A 256 -60.16 12.83 1.15
CA LEU A 256 -60.88 12.95 -0.13
C LEU A 256 -61.81 11.74 -0.38
N LEU A 257 -61.29 10.54 -0.19
CA LEU A 257 -62.08 9.29 -0.35
C LEU A 257 -63.31 9.29 0.56
N ALA A 258 -63.09 9.63 1.84
CA ALA A 258 -64.16 9.71 2.83
C ALA A 258 -65.22 10.80 2.55
N MET A 259 -64.78 11.98 2.02
CA MET A 259 -65.70 13.05 1.65
C MET A 259 -66.58 12.71 0.47
N LEU A 260 -66.07 11.93 -0.47
CA LEU A 260 -66.73 11.58 -1.73
C LEU A 260 -67.39 10.20 -1.68
N ASP A 261 -67.34 9.51 -0.52
CA ASP A 261 -67.86 8.14 -0.31
C ASP A 261 -67.26 7.14 -1.33
N LEU A 262 -65.96 7.32 -1.71
CA LEU A 262 -65.28 6.46 -2.67
C LEU A 262 -64.64 5.27 -1.95
N PRO A 263 -64.80 4.05 -2.46
CA PRO A 263 -64.13 2.89 -1.92
C PRO A 263 -62.64 2.92 -2.19
N ASP A 264 -61.87 2.27 -1.29
CA ASP A 264 -60.42 2.09 -1.49
C ASP A 264 -60.12 1.39 -2.80
N GLY A 265 -59.18 1.94 -3.57
CA GLY A 265 -58.75 1.37 -4.87
C GLY A 265 -59.50 1.91 -6.11
N GLU A 266 -60.50 2.76 -5.94
CA GLU A 266 -61.19 3.40 -7.09
C GLU A 266 -60.31 4.46 -7.76
N LEU A 267 -59.50 5.17 -6.98
CA LEU A 267 -58.48 6.10 -7.50
C LEU A 267 -57.16 5.37 -7.74
N VAL A 268 -56.67 5.49 -8.95
CA VAL A 268 -55.39 4.88 -9.36
C VAL A 268 -54.39 5.97 -9.80
N GLN A 269 -53.18 5.88 -9.37
CA GLN A 269 -52.09 6.80 -9.80
C GLN A 269 -52.00 6.89 -11.32
N ARG A 270 -51.74 8.09 -11.86
CA ARG A 270 -51.74 8.41 -13.29
C ARG A 270 -53.09 8.26 -14.02
N MET A 271 -54.19 8.07 -13.29
CA MET A 271 -55.51 8.12 -13.90
C MET A 271 -55.75 9.50 -14.53
N PRO A 272 -56.20 9.59 -15.78
CA PRO A 272 -56.51 10.90 -16.39
C PRO A 272 -57.67 11.56 -15.63
N ARG A 273 -57.60 12.87 -15.40
CA ARG A 273 -58.67 13.65 -14.75
C ARG A 273 -60.05 13.40 -15.35
N ARG A 274 -60.15 13.30 -16.70
CA ARG A 274 -61.41 12.97 -17.40
C ARG A 274 -62.02 11.63 -17.00
N SER A 275 -61.21 10.69 -16.54
CA SER A 275 -61.76 9.41 -16.01
C SER A 275 -62.25 9.58 -14.59
N LEU A 276 -61.69 10.51 -13.80
CA LEU A 276 -62.21 10.89 -12.49
C LEU A 276 -63.58 11.54 -12.54
N SER A 277 -63.93 12.25 -13.59
CA SER A 277 -65.26 12.86 -13.73
C SER A 277 -66.40 11.80 -13.82
N LYS A 278 -66.05 10.54 -14.09
CA LYS A 278 -67.00 9.41 -14.02
C LYS A 278 -67.13 8.86 -12.59
N VAL A 279 -66.07 8.90 -11.84
CA VAL A 279 -65.96 8.44 -10.46
C VAL A 279 -66.41 9.54 -9.52
N LEU A 280 -66.05 10.80 -9.84
CA LEU A 280 -66.42 12.02 -9.14
C LEU A 280 -67.66 12.67 -9.80
N ALA A 281 -68.61 11.87 -10.28
CA ALA A 281 -69.77 12.34 -11.00
C ALA A 281 -70.53 13.52 -10.37
N PRO A 282 -70.42 13.75 -9.08
CA PRO A 282 -70.96 14.95 -8.45
C PRO A 282 -70.09 16.22 -8.61
N LEU A 283 -68.85 16.18 -9.06
CA LEU A 283 -68.04 17.41 -9.18
C LEU A 283 -68.32 18.15 -10.48
N PRO A 284 -68.37 19.51 -10.45
CA PRO A 284 -68.57 20.29 -11.66
C PRO A 284 -67.39 20.13 -12.62
N PRO A 285 -67.63 20.24 -13.94
CA PRO A 285 -66.53 20.19 -14.91
C PRO A 285 -65.50 21.27 -14.57
N THR A 286 -64.23 20.95 -14.76
CA THR A 286 -63.05 21.80 -14.41
C THR A 286 -63.13 23.20 -15.04
N GLN A 287 -63.83 23.38 -16.17
CA GLN A 287 -63.98 24.65 -16.86
C GLN A 287 -64.93 25.65 -16.14
N GLU A 288 -65.75 25.15 -15.20
CA GLU A 288 -66.67 25.95 -14.42
C GLU A 288 -66.15 26.31 -13.01
N ILE A 289 -64.99 25.71 -12.62
CA ILE A 289 -64.40 25.99 -11.31
C ILE A 289 -63.57 27.26 -11.42
N GLN A 290 -64.13 28.40 -10.95
CA GLN A 290 -63.36 29.59 -10.59
C GLN A 290 -62.52 29.26 -9.35
N ASP A 291 -61.57 30.12 -8.98
CA ASP A 291 -60.61 29.89 -7.86
C ASP A 291 -61.26 29.29 -6.58
N GLN A 292 -62.54 29.46 -6.39
CA GLN A 292 -63.36 28.86 -5.33
C GLN A 292 -64.79 28.63 -5.81
N SER A 293 -65.33 27.42 -5.60
CA SER A 293 -66.72 27.05 -5.90
C SER A 293 -67.34 26.31 -4.73
N GLU A 294 -68.62 26.51 -4.48
CA GLU A 294 -69.36 25.73 -3.51
C GLU A 294 -70.23 24.73 -4.23
N TRP A 295 -70.37 23.53 -3.66
CA TRP A 295 -71.09 22.44 -4.28
C TRP A 295 -71.97 21.70 -3.28
N ILE A 296 -73.27 21.52 -3.59
CA ILE A 296 -74.17 20.79 -2.76
C ILE A 296 -74.27 19.36 -3.25
N MET A 297 -73.86 18.42 -2.40
CA MET A 297 -73.92 17.00 -2.65
C MET A 297 -75.36 16.46 -2.59
N VAL A 298 -75.59 15.29 -3.18
CA VAL A 298 -76.91 14.63 -3.21
C VAL A 298 -77.38 14.30 -1.80
N ASP A 299 -76.48 14.06 -0.87
CA ASP A 299 -76.72 13.78 0.55
C ASP A 299 -77.03 15.03 1.42
N GLY A 300 -76.94 16.21 0.80
CA GLY A 300 -77.23 17.48 1.47
C GLY A 300 -75.96 18.17 2.05
N ARG A 301 -74.79 17.56 1.94
CA ARG A 301 -73.54 18.18 2.35
C ARG A 301 -73.12 19.28 1.35
N THR A 302 -72.50 20.36 1.86
CA THR A 302 -71.98 21.45 1.05
C THR A 302 -70.49 21.41 1.09
N LEU A 303 -69.84 21.21 -0.06
CA LEU A 303 -68.39 21.19 -0.20
C LEU A 303 -67.87 22.47 -0.86
N SER A 304 -66.91 23.11 -0.23
CA SER A 304 -66.13 24.21 -0.83
C SER A 304 -64.93 23.64 -1.55
N ILE A 305 -64.81 23.88 -2.85
CA ILE A 305 -63.74 23.39 -3.73
C ILE A 305 -62.84 24.58 -4.07
N ARG A 306 -61.53 24.46 -3.83
CA ARG A 306 -60.51 25.41 -4.26
C ARG A 306 -59.57 24.76 -5.26
N TYR A 307 -59.19 25.55 -6.22
CA TYR A 307 -58.28 25.15 -7.30
C TYR A 307 -57.04 26.07 -7.30
N ALA A 308 -55.86 25.45 -7.35
CA ALA A 308 -54.61 26.18 -7.41
C ALA A 308 -53.69 25.53 -8.45
N THR A 309 -53.05 26.34 -9.27
CA THR A 309 -52.01 25.90 -10.19
C THR A 309 -50.68 25.76 -9.44
N MET A 310 -49.95 24.70 -9.75
CA MET A 310 -48.65 24.47 -9.12
C MET A 310 -47.47 24.97 -10.03
N PRO A 311 -46.35 25.38 -9.41
CA PRO A 311 -45.12 25.61 -10.17
C PRO A 311 -44.76 24.33 -10.95
N GLY A 312 -44.61 24.42 -12.27
CA GLY A 312 -44.31 23.27 -13.13
C GLY A 312 -45.50 22.72 -13.91
N GLY A 313 -46.68 23.36 -13.84
CA GLY A 313 -47.85 23.08 -14.71
C GLY A 313 -48.84 22.08 -14.17
N GLY A 314 -48.66 21.55 -12.97
CA GLY A 314 -49.63 20.73 -12.29
C GLY A 314 -50.70 21.55 -11.58
N SER A 315 -51.71 20.87 -11.00
CA SER A 315 -52.83 21.51 -10.29
C SER A 315 -53.16 20.79 -8.99
N LEU A 316 -53.51 21.59 -7.98
CA LEU A 316 -53.99 21.16 -6.67
C LEU A 316 -55.51 21.50 -6.55
N MET A 317 -56.31 20.54 -6.15
CA MET A 317 -57.69 20.78 -5.77
C MET A 317 -57.90 20.37 -4.31
N THR A 318 -58.48 21.23 -3.53
CA THR A 318 -58.85 20.95 -2.13
C THR A 318 -60.38 21.04 -1.94
N LEU A 319 -60.89 20.08 -1.17
CA LEU A 319 -62.31 20.02 -0.83
C LEU A 319 -62.46 20.21 0.70
N THR A 320 -63.31 21.12 1.10
CA THR A 320 -63.64 21.38 2.50
C THR A 320 -65.11 21.20 2.72
N ASP A 321 -65.53 20.39 3.68
CA ASP A 321 -66.92 20.29 4.09
C ASP A 321 -67.30 21.51 4.91
N ILE A 322 -68.25 22.29 4.41
CA ILE A 322 -68.77 23.51 4.99
C ILE A 322 -70.29 23.38 5.37
N THR A 323 -70.70 22.16 5.52
CA THR A 323 -72.13 21.88 5.93
C THR A 323 -72.40 22.53 7.28
N LEU A 324 -73.41 23.35 7.39
CA LEU A 324 -73.84 24.09 8.60
C LEU A 324 -74.77 23.17 9.46
#